data_3c67e5d833f41095ac29a3833ac753e4
#
_entry.id   3c67e5d833f41095ac29a3833ac753e4
#
_cell.length_a   1.000
_cell.length_b   1.000
_cell.length_c   1.000
_cell.angle_alpha   90.00
_cell.angle_beta   90.00
_cell.angle_gamma   90.00
#
_symmetry.space_group_name_H-M   'P 1'
#
loop_
_entity.id
_entity.type
_entity.pdbx_description
1 polymer ?
#
loop_
_entity_poly.entity_id
_entity_poly.type
_entity_poly.pdbx_seq_one_letter_code
_entity_poly.pdbx_strand_id
1 'polypeptide(L)'
;QVRDDAKSTFTDFLNIFQAVLLAFAAIGLVVGTFIIYNTFSMIVAQRNKELALLRAVGASKQQVSRSVLFEAFIVGVVGGAVGLVIGIGLAALLKMLANSGTGLPEGPLTVTPAAVLAALFVGIVVTMISAWVPASRASRVAPVEAMRASTAEDGSNLRRRTLVGAGFGVLALGLIIGGATHVGVGPAVAVGIGAGFAILAAVLGGPALAQPFVGGLGRVLGAPFGKIGSLARTNAVRNPRRTS
;
A
#
# COMPACT_ATOMS: atom_id res chain seq x y z
N GLN A 1 45.44 11.65 5.28
CA GLN A 1 44.41 12.67 5.58
C GLN A 1 43.48 12.89 4.36
N VAL A 2 43.97 13.46 3.23
CA VAL A 2 43.15 13.75 2.04
C VAL A 2 42.44 12.49 1.47
N ARG A 3 43.11 11.34 1.52
CA ARG A 3 42.58 10.08 1.03
C ARG A 3 41.55 9.46 1.98
N ASP A 4 41.68 9.72 3.26
CA ASP A 4 40.72 9.24 4.29
C ASP A 4 39.48 10.15 4.34
N ASP A 5 39.67 11.47 4.15
CA ASP A 5 38.54 12.42 4.01
C ASP A 5 37.69 12.14 2.74
N ALA A 6 38.35 11.79 1.62
CA ALA A 6 37.63 11.40 0.39
C ALA A 6 36.86 10.10 0.55
N LYS A 7 37.41 9.11 1.27
CA LYS A 7 36.73 7.85 1.57
C LYS A 7 35.51 8.05 2.48
N SER A 8 35.67 8.88 3.54
CA SER A 8 34.55 9.17 4.45
C SER A 8 33.41 9.87 3.73
N THR A 9 33.71 10.90 2.93
CA THR A 9 32.71 11.62 2.12
C THR A 9 31.96 10.70 1.16
N PHE A 10 32.71 9.77 0.50
CA PHE A 10 32.08 8.79 -0.40
C PHE A 10 31.19 7.79 0.35
N THR A 11 31.63 7.32 1.52
CA THR A 11 30.84 6.42 2.37
C THR A 11 29.59 7.12 2.87
N ASP A 12 29.68 8.36 3.28
CA ASP A 12 28.51 9.14 3.73
C ASP A 12 27.51 9.36 2.59
N PHE A 13 27.98 9.64 1.38
CA PHE A 13 27.13 9.71 0.19
C PHE A 13 26.41 8.39 -0.06
N LEU A 14 27.11 7.25 0.00
CA LEU A 14 26.49 5.93 -0.19
C LEU A 14 25.47 5.63 0.90
N ASN A 15 25.73 5.97 2.15
CA ASN A 15 24.81 5.79 3.25
C ASN A 15 23.53 6.62 3.08
N ILE A 16 23.65 7.87 2.65
CA ILE A 16 22.51 8.74 2.36
C ILE A 16 21.70 8.15 1.18
N PHE A 17 22.38 7.74 0.12
CA PHE A 17 21.75 7.15 -1.06
C PHE A 17 20.98 5.86 -0.70
N GLN A 18 21.60 4.98 0.10
CA GLN A 18 20.96 3.77 0.62
C GLN A 18 19.73 4.11 1.48
N ALA A 19 19.84 5.11 2.37
CA ALA A 19 18.72 5.53 3.21
C ALA A 19 17.52 6.03 2.38
N VAL A 20 17.80 6.81 1.33
CA VAL A 20 16.77 7.29 0.38
C VAL A 20 16.12 6.12 -0.33
N LEU A 21 16.89 5.15 -0.86
CA LEU A 21 16.34 3.97 -1.53
C LEU A 21 15.48 3.13 -0.58
N LEU A 22 15.91 2.94 0.67
CA LEU A 22 15.14 2.22 1.68
C LEU A 22 13.83 2.95 2.03
N ALA A 23 13.85 4.29 2.08
CA ALA A 23 12.64 5.08 2.28
C ALA A 23 11.64 4.89 1.14
N PHE A 24 12.10 4.92 -0.12
CA PHE A 24 11.25 4.63 -1.28
C PHE A 24 10.71 3.20 -1.26
N ALA A 25 11.54 2.23 -0.88
CA ALA A 25 11.11 0.83 -0.74
C ALA A 25 10.02 0.68 0.33
N ALA A 26 10.17 1.36 1.48
CA ALA A 26 9.17 1.35 2.54
C ALA A 26 7.83 1.98 2.08
N ILE A 27 7.89 3.09 1.35
CA ILE A 27 6.72 3.72 0.75
C ILE A 27 6.03 2.76 -0.23
N GLY A 28 6.80 2.14 -1.13
CA GLY A 28 6.29 1.16 -2.08
C GLY A 28 5.63 -0.04 -1.39
N LEU A 29 6.21 -0.51 -0.28
CA LEU A 29 5.67 -1.59 0.54
C LEU A 29 4.33 -1.22 1.18
N VAL A 30 4.18 -0.01 1.70
CA VAL A 30 2.91 0.48 2.28
C VAL A 30 1.83 0.58 1.21
N VAL A 31 2.16 1.18 0.06
CA VAL A 31 1.23 1.30 -1.08
C VAL A 31 0.84 -0.08 -1.60
N GLY A 32 1.82 -0.98 -1.78
CA GLY A 32 1.58 -2.37 -2.20
C GLY A 32 0.68 -3.11 -1.22
N THR A 33 0.92 -3.00 0.08
CA THR A 33 0.07 -3.56 1.13
C THR A 33 -1.38 -3.11 0.99
N PHE A 34 -1.59 -1.83 0.74
CA PHE A 34 -2.93 -1.26 0.55
C PHE A 34 -3.61 -1.79 -0.71
N ILE A 35 -2.90 -1.85 -1.83
CA ILE A 35 -3.43 -2.39 -3.09
C ILE A 35 -3.82 -3.86 -2.92
N ILE A 36 -2.96 -4.66 -2.30
CA ILE A 36 -3.23 -6.08 -2.02
C ILE A 36 -4.46 -6.23 -1.12
N TYR A 37 -4.54 -5.44 -0.04
CA TYR A 37 -5.69 -5.43 0.86
C TYR A 37 -7.00 -5.11 0.12
N ASN A 38 -7.01 -4.08 -0.72
CA ASN A 38 -8.19 -3.69 -1.49
C ASN A 38 -8.58 -4.78 -2.50
N THR A 39 -7.60 -5.36 -3.18
CA THR A 39 -7.83 -6.44 -4.15
C THR A 39 -8.45 -7.67 -3.49
N PHE A 40 -7.86 -8.16 -2.38
CA PHE A 40 -8.42 -9.29 -1.64
C PHE A 40 -9.79 -8.97 -1.05
N SER A 41 -10.01 -7.74 -0.56
CA SER A 41 -11.32 -7.32 -0.05
C SER A 41 -12.38 -7.37 -1.14
N MET A 42 -12.05 -6.97 -2.37
CA MET A 42 -12.95 -7.02 -3.52
C MET A 42 -13.22 -8.46 -3.97
N ILE A 43 -12.18 -9.29 -4.09
CA ILE A 43 -12.31 -10.72 -4.48
C ILE A 43 -13.18 -11.46 -3.48
N VAL A 44 -12.92 -11.28 -2.18
CA VAL A 44 -13.73 -11.90 -1.10
C VAL A 44 -15.18 -11.44 -1.18
N ALA A 45 -15.42 -10.14 -1.39
CA ALA A 45 -16.79 -9.60 -1.51
C ALA A 45 -17.54 -10.20 -2.70
N GLN A 46 -16.88 -10.42 -3.84
CA GLN A 46 -17.47 -11.07 -5.02
C GLN A 46 -17.83 -12.53 -4.76
N ARG A 47 -17.05 -13.25 -3.96
CA ARG A 47 -17.23 -14.69 -3.62
C ARG A 47 -18.01 -14.91 -2.33
N ASN A 48 -18.56 -13.87 -1.70
CA ASN A 48 -19.27 -14.00 -0.42
C ASN A 48 -20.40 -15.05 -0.44
N LYS A 49 -21.16 -15.17 -1.54
CA LYS A 49 -22.23 -16.17 -1.67
C LYS A 49 -21.67 -17.60 -1.69
N GLU A 50 -20.59 -17.84 -2.42
CA GLU A 50 -19.92 -19.15 -2.49
C GLU A 50 -19.38 -19.56 -1.11
N LEU A 51 -18.69 -18.62 -0.43
CA LEU A 51 -18.14 -18.86 0.89
C LEU A 51 -19.22 -19.09 1.95
N ALA A 52 -20.35 -18.41 1.83
CA ALA A 52 -21.51 -18.64 2.69
C ALA A 52 -22.17 -19.99 2.44
N LEU A 53 -22.27 -20.45 1.17
CA LEU A 53 -22.78 -21.78 0.81
C LEU A 53 -21.88 -22.88 1.37
N LEU A 54 -20.56 -22.75 1.26
CA LEU A 54 -19.61 -23.70 1.88
C LEU A 54 -19.84 -23.82 3.40
N ARG A 55 -20.13 -22.71 4.06
CA ARG A 55 -20.48 -22.73 5.50
C ARG A 55 -21.84 -23.34 5.79
N ALA A 56 -22.82 -23.17 4.91
CA ALA A 56 -24.13 -23.81 5.03
C ALA A 56 -24.05 -25.35 4.92
N VAL A 57 -23.12 -25.87 4.11
CA VAL A 57 -22.82 -27.31 3.95
C VAL A 57 -21.93 -27.84 5.09
N GLY A 58 -21.45 -26.98 6.03
CA GLY A 58 -20.76 -27.41 7.24
C GLY A 58 -19.28 -27.00 7.32
N ALA A 59 -18.75 -26.22 6.39
CA ALA A 59 -17.39 -25.73 6.50
C ALA A 59 -17.23 -24.81 7.71
N SER A 60 -16.15 -24.99 8.50
CA SER A 60 -15.84 -24.15 9.62
C SER A 60 -15.31 -22.79 9.20
N LYS A 61 -15.43 -21.77 10.10
CA LYS A 61 -14.87 -20.44 9.89
C LYS A 61 -13.36 -20.47 9.57
N GLN A 62 -12.64 -21.36 10.26
CA GLN A 62 -11.20 -21.51 10.08
C GLN A 62 -10.84 -22.09 8.70
N GLN A 63 -11.62 -23.03 8.20
CA GLN A 63 -11.40 -23.60 6.87
C GLN A 63 -11.57 -22.55 5.78
N VAL A 64 -12.63 -21.74 5.86
CA VAL A 64 -12.86 -20.64 4.91
C VAL A 64 -11.73 -19.60 4.97
N SER A 65 -11.35 -19.17 6.17
CA SER A 65 -10.26 -18.19 6.32
C SER A 65 -8.91 -18.74 5.84
N ARG A 66 -8.60 -20.01 6.14
CA ARG A 66 -7.36 -20.66 5.68
C ARG A 66 -7.31 -20.82 4.16
N SER A 67 -8.45 -21.10 3.52
CA SER A 67 -8.51 -21.18 2.05
C SER A 67 -8.11 -19.85 1.39
N VAL A 68 -8.66 -18.72 1.88
CA VAL A 68 -8.31 -17.39 1.38
C VAL A 68 -6.85 -17.03 1.68
N LEU A 69 -6.34 -17.39 2.86
CA LEU A 69 -4.95 -17.17 3.23
C LEU A 69 -3.98 -18.02 2.40
N PHE A 70 -4.40 -19.24 2.01
CA PHE A 70 -3.61 -20.09 1.12
C PHE A 70 -3.52 -19.50 -0.30
N GLU A 71 -4.63 -18.95 -0.83
CA GLU A 71 -4.60 -18.18 -2.06
C GLU A 71 -3.62 -16.99 -1.95
N ALA A 72 -3.67 -16.25 -0.84
CA ALA A 72 -2.76 -15.14 -0.59
C ALA A 72 -1.30 -15.58 -0.51
N PHE A 73 -1.03 -16.74 0.10
CA PHE A 73 0.32 -17.31 0.14
C PHE A 73 0.87 -17.62 -1.26
N ILE A 74 0.06 -18.27 -2.10
CA ILE A 74 0.46 -18.57 -3.49
C ILE A 74 0.74 -17.27 -4.25
N VAL A 75 -0.16 -16.29 -4.15
CA VAL A 75 0.03 -14.98 -4.78
C VAL A 75 1.29 -14.27 -4.26
N GLY A 76 1.57 -14.36 -2.95
CA GLY A 76 2.77 -13.82 -2.32
C GLY A 76 4.06 -14.47 -2.84
N VAL A 77 4.06 -15.80 -3.00
CA VAL A 77 5.21 -16.54 -3.56
C VAL A 77 5.44 -16.16 -5.02
N VAL A 78 4.40 -16.23 -5.84
CA VAL A 78 4.51 -15.91 -7.28
C VAL A 78 4.86 -14.44 -7.49
N GLY A 79 4.15 -13.53 -6.81
CA GLY A 79 4.43 -12.10 -6.89
C GLY A 79 5.82 -11.72 -6.38
N GLY A 80 6.25 -12.35 -5.27
CA GLY A 80 7.60 -12.18 -4.72
C GLY A 80 8.68 -12.66 -5.69
N ALA A 81 8.49 -13.83 -6.31
CA ALA A 81 9.43 -14.36 -7.29
C ALA A 81 9.53 -13.48 -8.56
N VAL A 82 8.38 -13.07 -9.11
CA VAL A 82 8.34 -12.17 -10.28
C VAL A 82 8.95 -10.80 -9.93
N GLY A 83 8.60 -10.23 -8.76
CA GLY A 83 9.16 -8.98 -8.28
C GLY A 83 10.68 -9.04 -8.10
N LEU A 84 11.20 -10.17 -7.58
CA LEU A 84 12.63 -10.41 -7.44
C LEU A 84 13.35 -10.42 -8.81
N VAL A 85 12.81 -11.14 -9.79
CA VAL A 85 13.38 -11.20 -11.15
C VAL A 85 13.40 -9.81 -11.79
N ILE A 86 12.29 -9.08 -11.71
CA ILE A 86 12.20 -7.71 -12.23
C ILE A 86 13.17 -6.79 -11.48
N GLY A 87 13.27 -6.91 -10.15
CA GLY A 87 14.17 -6.10 -9.33
C GLY A 87 15.64 -6.32 -9.69
N ILE A 88 16.06 -7.57 -9.87
CA ILE A 88 17.41 -7.91 -10.32
C ILE A 88 17.65 -7.36 -11.72
N GLY A 89 16.69 -7.48 -12.63
CA GLY A 89 16.78 -6.96 -13.99
C GLY A 89 16.93 -5.43 -14.01
N LEU A 90 16.17 -4.71 -13.21
CA LEU A 90 16.31 -3.27 -13.05
C LEU A 90 17.66 -2.85 -12.45
N ALA A 91 18.14 -3.59 -11.44
CA ALA A 91 19.45 -3.35 -10.86
C ALA A 91 20.57 -3.55 -11.87
N ALA A 92 20.48 -4.60 -12.70
CA ALA A 92 21.43 -4.84 -13.79
C ALA A 92 21.39 -3.73 -14.85
N LEU A 93 20.20 -3.27 -15.23
CA LEU A 93 20.01 -2.18 -16.18
C LEU A 93 20.61 -0.87 -15.65
N LEU A 94 20.31 -0.51 -14.39
CA LEU A 94 20.86 0.69 -13.75
C LEU A 94 22.38 0.65 -13.70
N LYS A 95 22.95 -0.51 -13.39
CA LYS A 95 24.40 -0.72 -13.38
C LYS A 95 24.99 -0.54 -14.78
N MET A 96 24.36 -1.09 -15.82
CA MET A 96 24.80 -0.93 -17.20
C MET A 96 24.82 0.55 -17.63
N LEU A 97 23.76 1.30 -17.27
CA LEU A 97 23.68 2.73 -17.54
C LEU A 97 24.73 3.54 -16.77
N ALA A 98 24.97 3.20 -15.50
CA ALA A 98 26.00 3.84 -14.70
C ALA A 98 27.40 3.62 -15.27
N ASN A 99 27.73 2.42 -15.71
CA ASN A 99 29.05 2.13 -16.30
C ASN A 99 29.29 2.86 -17.64
N SER A 100 28.20 3.13 -18.41
CA SER A 100 28.35 3.80 -19.72
C SER A 100 28.57 5.31 -19.63
N GLY A 101 28.32 5.95 -18.50
CA GLY A 101 28.34 7.43 -18.40
C GLY A 101 29.13 8.06 -17.28
N THR A 102 29.45 7.35 -16.19
CA THR A 102 29.93 8.00 -14.95
C THR A 102 31.34 7.62 -14.53
N GLY A 103 32.01 6.67 -15.20
CA GLY A 103 33.36 6.20 -14.80
C GLY A 103 33.42 5.62 -13.38
N LEU A 104 32.29 5.16 -12.86
CA LEU A 104 32.23 4.50 -11.55
C LEU A 104 32.99 3.17 -11.57
N PRO A 105 33.61 2.76 -10.45
CA PRO A 105 34.34 1.49 -10.37
C PRO A 105 33.44 0.32 -10.76
N GLU A 106 33.92 -0.52 -11.67
CA GLU A 106 33.23 -1.75 -12.06
C GLU A 106 33.22 -2.75 -10.90
N GLY A 107 32.09 -2.88 -10.22
CA GLY A 107 31.88 -3.91 -9.22
C GLY A 107 30.97 -5.02 -9.72
N PRO A 108 31.09 -6.30 -9.32
CA PRO A 108 30.14 -7.34 -9.70
C PRO A 108 28.76 -7.05 -9.11
N LEU A 109 27.69 -7.41 -9.86
CA LEU A 109 26.34 -7.43 -9.32
C LEU A 109 26.22 -8.67 -8.43
N THR A 110 26.36 -8.49 -7.12
CA THR A 110 26.29 -9.60 -6.16
C THR A 110 24.88 -9.76 -5.66
N VAL A 111 24.19 -10.79 -6.15
CA VAL A 111 22.88 -11.20 -5.59
C VAL A 111 23.16 -12.24 -4.50
N THR A 112 23.08 -11.82 -3.25
CA THR A 112 23.32 -12.73 -2.13
C THR A 112 22.08 -13.61 -1.87
N PRO A 113 22.25 -14.89 -1.47
CA PRO A 113 21.12 -15.75 -1.09
C PRO A 113 20.26 -15.13 0.02
N ALA A 114 20.88 -14.40 0.94
CA ALA A 114 20.17 -13.68 2.00
C ALA A 114 19.22 -12.60 1.45
N ALA A 115 19.63 -11.83 0.42
CA ALA A 115 18.79 -10.84 -0.22
C ALA A 115 17.60 -11.49 -0.94
N VAL A 116 17.82 -12.63 -1.61
CA VAL A 116 16.76 -13.40 -2.27
C VAL A 116 15.73 -13.90 -1.25
N LEU A 117 16.19 -14.51 -0.17
CA LEU A 117 15.31 -15.00 0.89
C LEU A 117 14.56 -13.86 1.58
N ALA A 118 15.24 -12.76 1.86
CA ALA A 118 14.60 -11.58 2.46
C ALA A 118 13.50 -10.99 1.56
N ALA A 119 13.75 -10.86 0.26
CA ALA A 119 12.78 -10.34 -0.69
C ALA A 119 11.54 -11.24 -0.80
N LEU A 120 11.73 -12.56 -0.91
CA LEU A 120 10.63 -13.54 -0.93
C LEU A 120 9.86 -13.53 0.40
N PHE A 121 10.57 -13.52 1.52
CA PHE A 121 9.94 -13.48 2.84
C PHE A 121 9.08 -12.22 3.02
N VAL A 122 9.60 -11.05 2.68
CA VAL A 122 8.85 -9.79 2.75
C VAL A 122 7.63 -9.84 1.83
N GLY A 123 7.76 -10.30 0.58
CA GLY A 123 6.65 -10.42 -0.35
C GLY A 123 5.53 -11.32 0.17
N ILE A 124 5.87 -12.50 0.71
CA ILE A 124 4.91 -13.44 1.30
C ILE A 124 4.24 -12.85 2.53
N VAL A 125 5.04 -12.34 3.48
CA VAL A 125 4.53 -11.82 4.76
C VAL A 125 3.60 -10.63 4.54
N VAL A 126 4.00 -9.69 3.68
CA VAL A 126 3.17 -8.52 3.36
C VAL A 126 1.86 -8.94 2.72
N THR A 127 1.88 -9.88 1.77
CA THR A 127 0.67 -10.37 1.12
C THR A 127 -0.25 -11.08 2.12
N MET A 128 0.29 -11.92 3.00
CA MET A 128 -0.49 -12.61 4.02
C MET A 128 -1.10 -11.66 5.05
N ILE A 129 -0.34 -10.69 5.53
CA ILE A 129 -0.84 -9.66 6.47
C ILE A 129 -1.96 -8.84 5.82
N SER A 130 -1.78 -8.44 4.55
CA SER A 130 -2.77 -7.68 3.80
C SER A 130 -4.07 -8.46 3.59
N ALA A 131 -3.98 -9.76 3.35
CA ALA A 131 -5.12 -10.65 3.14
C ALA A 131 -5.80 -11.11 4.45
N TRP A 132 -5.16 -10.97 5.59
CA TRP A 132 -5.67 -11.45 6.89
C TRP A 132 -7.04 -10.87 7.26
N VAL A 133 -7.20 -9.56 7.12
CA VAL A 133 -8.46 -8.88 7.45
C VAL A 133 -9.58 -9.29 6.49
N PRO A 134 -9.41 -9.26 5.15
CA PRO A 134 -10.40 -9.78 4.22
C PRO A 134 -10.78 -11.24 4.48
N ALA A 135 -9.78 -12.12 4.69
CA ALA A 135 -9.99 -13.53 5.00
C ALA A 135 -10.82 -13.76 6.27
N SER A 136 -10.53 -12.99 7.33
CA SER A 136 -11.28 -13.07 8.58
C SER A 136 -12.71 -12.57 8.44
N ARG A 137 -12.95 -11.55 7.61
CA ARG A 137 -14.30 -11.05 7.28
C ARG A 137 -15.09 -12.08 6.48
N ALA A 138 -14.48 -12.70 5.47
CA ALA A 138 -15.07 -13.78 4.68
C ALA A 138 -15.62 -14.90 5.57
N SER A 139 -14.90 -15.27 6.60
CA SER A 139 -15.27 -16.34 7.52
C SER A 139 -16.43 -15.99 8.47
N ARG A 140 -16.79 -14.72 8.60
CA ARG A 140 -17.84 -14.25 9.54
C ARG A 140 -19.21 -14.07 8.89
N VAL A 141 -19.31 -14.07 7.57
CA VAL A 141 -20.59 -13.90 6.85
C VAL A 141 -21.53 -15.05 7.21
N ALA A 142 -22.71 -14.71 7.74
CA ALA A 142 -23.74 -15.71 8.04
C ALA A 142 -24.38 -16.19 6.74
N PRO A 143 -24.65 -17.52 6.55
CA PRO A 143 -25.25 -18.06 5.34
C PRO A 143 -26.58 -17.37 4.96
N VAL A 144 -27.41 -17.10 5.97
CA VAL A 144 -28.72 -16.44 5.80
C VAL A 144 -28.58 -14.98 5.35
N GLU A 145 -27.57 -14.28 5.84
CA GLU A 145 -27.29 -12.87 5.53
C GLU A 145 -26.75 -12.70 4.11
N ALA A 146 -25.94 -13.64 3.65
CA ALA A 146 -25.44 -13.66 2.27
C ALA A 146 -26.52 -13.89 1.22
N MET A 147 -27.60 -14.57 1.59
CA MET A 147 -28.78 -14.78 0.74
C MET A 147 -29.73 -13.56 0.73
N ARG A 148 -29.73 -12.78 1.78
CA ARG A 148 -30.43 -11.49 1.85
C ARG A 148 -29.55 -10.40 1.26
N ALA A 149 -29.36 -10.34 -0.03
CA ALA A 149 -28.55 -9.33 -0.72
C ALA A 149 -28.98 -7.89 -0.37
N SER A 150 -28.65 -7.42 0.82
CA SER A 150 -28.77 -6.02 1.23
C SER A 150 -27.36 -5.49 1.48
N THR A 151 -26.88 -4.71 0.55
CA THR A 151 -25.75 -3.81 0.65
C THR A 151 -26.05 -2.68 1.65
N ALA A 152 -26.23 -3.02 2.91
CA ALA A 152 -26.15 -2.02 3.99
C ALA A 152 -24.67 -1.85 4.33
N GLU A 153 -23.99 -0.98 3.59
CA GLU A 153 -22.65 -0.52 3.97
C GLU A 153 -22.78 0.34 5.22
N ASP A 154 -22.24 -0.16 6.34
CA ASP A 154 -22.16 0.58 7.61
C ASP A 154 -21.40 1.90 7.43
N GLY A 155 -22.13 3.01 7.40
CA GLY A 155 -21.58 4.38 7.39
C GLY A 155 -20.81 4.77 8.67
N SER A 156 -20.95 3.97 9.75
CA SER A 156 -20.33 4.22 11.06
C SER A 156 -18.79 4.18 11.06
N ASN A 157 -18.19 3.47 10.13
CA ASN A 157 -16.74 3.28 10.05
C ASN A 157 -15.98 4.44 9.36
N LEU A 158 -16.67 5.31 8.62
CA LEU A 158 -16.02 6.38 7.85
C LEU A 158 -15.44 7.45 8.77
N ARG A 159 -16.19 7.90 9.77
CA ARG A 159 -15.75 8.91 10.73
C ARG A 159 -14.51 8.48 11.53
N ARG A 160 -14.49 7.20 11.98
CA ARG A 160 -13.34 6.65 12.71
C ARG A 160 -12.10 6.58 11.82
N ARG A 161 -12.24 6.13 10.57
CA ARG A 161 -11.14 6.09 9.60
C ARG A 161 -10.58 7.48 9.33
N THR A 162 -11.45 8.48 9.15
CA THR A 162 -11.04 9.87 8.92
C THR A 162 -10.30 10.44 10.11
N LEU A 163 -10.77 10.19 11.34
CA LEU A 163 -10.09 10.66 12.57
C LEU A 163 -8.72 10.00 12.73
N VAL A 164 -8.60 8.69 12.48
CA VAL A 164 -7.33 7.99 12.51
C VAL A 164 -6.40 8.51 11.41
N GLY A 165 -6.91 8.71 10.19
CA GLY A 165 -6.15 9.29 9.09
C GLY A 165 -5.65 10.71 9.40
N ALA A 166 -6.49 11.54 10.01
CA ALA A 166 -6.09 12.88 10.46
C ALA A 166 -4.97 12.82 11.53
N GLY A 167 -5.05 11.89 12.48
CA GLY A 167 -4.00 11.66 13.47
C GLY A 167 -2.66 11.30 12.82
N PHE A 168 -2.65 10.39 11.86
CA PHE A 168 -1.45 10.07 11.08
C PHE A 168 -0.96 11.26 10.26
N GLY A 169 -1.86 12.10 9.73
CA GLY A 169 -1.50 13.32 9.01
C GLY A 169 -0.77 14.34 9.89
N VAL A 170 -1.23 14.53 11.12
CA VAL A 170 -0.56 15.41 12.09
C VAL A 170 0.82 14.87 12.47
N LEU A 171 0.93 13.55 12.72
CA LEU A 171 2.21 12.91 12.99
C LEU A 171 3.18 13.02 11.81
N ALA A 172 2.69 12.83 10.58
CA ALA A 172 3.45 12.99 9.36
C ALA A 172 4.03 14.41 9.23
N LEU A 173 3.17 15.43 9.40
CA LEU A 173 3.58 16.83 9.35
C LEU A 173 4.62 17.15 10.43
N GLY A 174 4.43 16.70 11.67
CA GLY A 174 5.37 16.89 12.76
C GLY A 174 6.73 16.28 12.47
N LEU A 175 6.78 15.05 11.94
CA LEU A 175 8.02 14.37 11.59
C LEU A 175 8.72 14.99 10.38
N ILE A 176 7.98 15.40 9.36
CA ILE A 176 8.57 16.06 8.17
C ILE A 176 9.14 17.43 8.55
N ILE A 177 8.39 18.24 9.30
CA ILE A 177 8.86 19.56 9.75
C ILE A 177 10.04 19.39 10.72
N GLY A 178 9.94 18.50 11.71
CA GLY A 178 11.02 18.23 12.64
C GLY A 178 12.29 17.73 11.96
N GLY A 179 12.17 16.85 10.97
CA GLY A 179 13.30 16.41 10.16
C GLY A 179 13.90 17.52 9.31
N ALA A 180 13.07 18.39 8.72
CA ALA A 180 13.52 19.53 7.93
C ALA A 180 14.21 20.62 8.79
N THR A 181 13.84 20.75 10.06
CA THR A 181 14.44 21.71 11.01
C THR A 181 15.58 21.13 11.85
N HIS A 182 16.03 19.92 11.53
CA HIS A 182 17.11 19.23 12.26
C HIS A 182 16.81 18.99 13.77
N VAL A 183 15.54 18.90 14.15
CA VAL A 183 15.12 18.63 15.54
C VAL A 183 14.86 17.13 15.70
N GLY A 184 15.61 16.44 16.54
CA GLY A 184 15.37 15.05 16.95
C GLY A 184 16.16 14.00 16.16
N VAL A 185 15.51 12.91 15.77
CA VAL A 185 16.08 11.79 14.99
C VAL A 185 16.62 12.29 13.66
N GLY A 186 17.72 11.71 13.16
CA GLY A 186 18.40 12.20 11.95
C GLY A 186 17.42 12.61 10.81
N PRO A 187 17.69 13.73 10.12
CA PRO A 187 16.73 14.39 9.22
C PRO A 187 16.10 13.45 8.18
N ALA A 188 16.93 12.61 7.58
CA ALA A 188 16.49 11.67 6.54
C ALA A 188 15.52 10.60 7.08
N VAL A 189 15.77 10.09 8.29
CA VAL A 189 14.93 9.08 8.94
C VAL A 189 13.59 9.68 9.36
N ALA A 190 13.59 10.88 9.93
CA ALA A 190 12.38 11.58 10.34
C ALA A 190 11.48 11.90 9.14
N VAL A 191 12.05 12.41 8.05
CA VAL A 191 11.31 12.67 6.80
C VAL A 191 10.78 11.38 6.18
N GLY A 192 11.58 10.29 6.16
CA GLY A 192 11.16 9.00 5.63
C GLY A 192 9.98 8.38 6.40
N ILE A 193 10.04 8.39 7.73
CA ILE A 193 8.93 7.93 8.58
C ILE A 193 7.71 8.85 8.42
N GLY A 194 7.92 10.15 8.36
CA GLY A 194 6.87 11.14 8.12
C GLY A 194 6.16 10.93 6.78
N ALA A 195 6.89 10.62 5.72
CA ALA A 195 6.32 10.28 4.41
C ALA A 195 5.46 9.00 4.48
N GLY A 196 5.92 7.97 5.20
CA GLY A 196 5.13 6.76 5.46
C GLY A 196 3.80 7.05 6.15
N PHE A 197 3.81 7.88 7.20
CA PHE A 197 2.60 8.32 7.89
C PHE A 197 1.71 9.20 7.01
N ALA A 198 2.27 10.05 6.13
CA ALA A 198 1.49 10.84 5.17
C ALA A 198 0.72 9.95 4.18
N ILE A 199 1.32 8.87 3.71
CA ILE A 199 0.65 7.89 2.85
C ILE A 199 -0.48 7.19 3.61
N LEU A 200 -0.24 6.74 4.85
CA LEU A 200 -1.29 6.15 5.68
C LEU A 200 -2.44 7.13 5.92
N ALA A 201 -2.14 8.39 6.18
CA ALA A 201 -3.12 9.46 6.32
C ALA A 201 -3.95 9.65 5.04
N ALA A 202 -3.32 9.68 3.88
CA ALA A 202 -3.97 9.80 2.58
C ALA A 202 -4.89 8.59 2.29
N VAL A 203 -4.41 7.38 2.56
CA VAL A 203 -5.18 6.14 2.37
C VAL A 203 -6.41 6.06 3.30
N LEU A 204 -6.24 6.41 4.56
CA LEU A 204 -7.32 6.37 5.54
C LEU A 204 -8.30 7.54 5.40
N GLY A 205 -7.78 8.73 5.08
CA GLY A 205 -8.55 9.95 4.88
C GLY A 205 -9.11 10.14 3.47
N GLY A 206 -8.61 9.38 2.49
CA GLY A 206 -8.98 9.48 1.07
C GLY A 206 -10.48 9.52 0.80
N PRO A 207 -11.30 8.61 1.36
CA PRO A 207 -12.75 8.65 1.16
C PRO A 207 -13.43 9.91 1.67
N ALA A 208 -12.91 10.52 2.73
CA ALA A 208 -13.44 11.77 3.28
C ALA A 208 -13.00 13.00 2.46
N LEU A 209 -11.77 12.98 1.93
CA LEU A 209 -11.25 14.01 1.05
C LEU A 209 -11.86 13.93 -0.35
N ALA A 210 -12.16 12.73 -0.84
CA ALA A 210 -12.79 12.54 -2.15
C ALA A 210 -14.15 13.23 -2.27
N GLN A 211 -14.94 13.26 -1.20
CA GLN A 211 -16.27 13.91 -1.23
C GLN A 211 -16.25 15.40 -1.61
N PRO A 212 -15.48 16.29 -0.95
CA PRO A 212 -15.41 17.69 -1.34
C PRO A 212 -14.76 17.90 -2.70
N PHE A 213 -13.71 17.09 -3.05
CA PHE A 213 -13.06 17.17 -4.35
C PHE A 213 -13.99 16.76 -5.50
N VAL A 214 -14.62 15.59 -5.39
CA VAL A 214 -15.55 15.09 -6.40
C VAL A 214 -16.81 15.97 -6.47
N GLY A 215 -17.29 16.46 -5.31
CA GLY A 215 -18.40 17.40 -5.24
C GLY A 215 -18.08 18.76 -5.88
N GLY A 216 -16.87 19.27 -5.70
CA GLY A 216 -16.38 20.53 -6.26
C GLY A 216 -16.11 20.40 -7.76
N LEU A 217 -15.26 19.46 -8.17
CA LEU A 217 -14.96 19.17 -9.57
C LEU A 217 -16.21 18.81 -10.36
N GLY A 218 -17.09 17.98 -9.79
CA GLY A 218 -18.35 17.59 -10.41
C GLY A 218 -19.32 18.77 -10.60
N ARG A 219 -19.20 19.84 -9.80
CA ARG A 219 -19.96 21.08 -10.02
C ARG A 219 -19.40 21.89 -11.20
N VAL A 220 -18.07 22.01 -11.28
CA VAL A 220 -17.41 22.77 -12.34
C VAL A 220 -17.48 22.02 -13.67
N LEU A 221 -17.10 20.76 -13.71
CA LEU A 221 -17.07 19.95 -14.94
C LEU A 221 -18.46 19.49 -15.39
N GLY A 222 -19.40 19.32 -14.47
CA GLY A 222 -20.78 18.93 -14.76
C GLY A 222 -21.68 20.09 -15.20
N ALA A 223 -21.26 21.35 -14.98
CA ALA A 223 -22.04 22.53 -15.33
C ALA A 223 -22.47 22.60 -16.80
N PRO A 224 -21.60 22.30 -17.80
CA PRO A 224 -21.98 22.31 -19.22
C PRO A 224 -23.00 21.23 -19.59
N PHE A 225 -23.09 20.14 -18.82
CA PHE A 225 -23.97 18.99 -19.13
C PHE A 225 -25.33 19.04 -18.43
N GLY A 226 -25.67 20.11 -17.76
CA GLY A 226 -26.98 20.36 -17.14
C GLY A 226 -27.44 19.23 -16.20
N LYS A 227 -28.62 18.66 -16.45
CA LYS A 227 -29.21 17.58 -15.60
C LYS A 227 -28.36 16.29 -15.58
N ILE A 228 -27.71 15.94 -16.68
CA ILE A 228 -26.83 14.74 -16.76
C ILE A 228 -25.61 14.92 -15.87
N GLY A 229 -24.99 16.11 -15.91
CA GLY A 229 -23.86 16.43 -15.03
C GLY A 229 -24.24 16.40 -13.53
N SER A 230 -25.44 16.88 -13.19
CA SER A 230 -25.92 16.84 -11.79
C SER A 230 -26.20 15.42 -11.30
N LEU A 231 -26.75 14.54 -12.15
CA LEU A 231 -26.95 13.12 -11.84
C LEU A 231 -25.62 12.35 -11.68
N ALA A 232 -24.69 12.57 -12.58
CA ALA A 232 -23.35 11.97 -12.51
C ALA A 232 -22.63 12.40 -11.21
N ARG A 233 -22.68 13.68 -10.86
CA ARG A 233 -22.14 14.20 -9.60
C ARG A 233 -22.81 13.58 -8.38
N THR A 234 -24.15 13.48 -8.35
CA THR A 234 -24.90 12.92 -7.23
C THR A 234 -24.56 11.45 -7.05
N ASN A 235 -24.42 10.67 -8.12
CA ASN A 235 -23.99 9.28 -8.07
C ASN A 235 -22.56 9.11 -7.58
N ALA A 236 -21.63 9.95 -8.01
CA ALA A 236 -20.24 9.92 -7.57
C ALA A 236 -20.11 10.25 -6.07
N VAL A 237 -20.85 11.25 -5.57
CA VAL A 237 -20.83 11.65 -4.15
C VAL A 237 -21.51 10.62 -3.24
N ARG A 238 -22.52 9.88 -3.73
CA ARG A 238 -23.23 8.85 -2.94
C ARG A 238 -22.36 7.65 -2.56
N ASN A 239 -21.33 7.34 -3.34
CA ASN A 239 -20.45 6.20 -3.09
C ASN A 239 -18.98 6.63 -2.93
N PRO A 240 -18.59 7.31 -1.85
CA PRO A 240 -17.26 7.89 -1.69
C PRO A 240 -16.14 6.83 -1.66
N ARG A 241 -16.46 5.57 -1.32
CA ARG A 241 -15.50 4.47 -1.31
C ARG A 241 -15.17 3.91 -2.70
N ARG A 242 -16.00 4.19 -3.71
CA ARG A 242 -15.75 3.78 -5.10
C ARG A 242 -15.05 4.88 -5.91
N THR A 243 -15.05 6.09 -5.39
CA THR A 243 -14.47 7.27 -6.05
C THR A 243 -13.13 7.72 -5.44
N SER A 244 -12.72 7.13 -4.35
CA SER A 244 -11.40 7.30 -3.73
C SER A 244 -10.53 6.09 -4.04
#